data_f26bf4018ae9a6bb9192b725d7862422
#
_entry.id   f26bf4018ae9a6bb9192b725d7862422
#
_cell.length_a   1.000
_cell.length_b   1.000
_cell.length_c   1.000
_cell.angle_alpha   90.00
_cell.angle_beta   90.00
_cell.angle_gamma   90.00
#
_symmetry.space_group_name_H-M   'P 1'
#
loop_
_entity.id
_entity.type
_entity.pdbx_description
1 polymer ?
#
loop_
_entity_poly.entity_id
_entity_poly.type
_entity_poly.pdbx_seq_one_letter_code
_entity_poly.pdbx_strand_id
1 'polypeptide(L)'
;MKIKDVEKRTGITSYNIRFYEKENLLIPKRNPVNGYREYTEEDILLLNRIKMLRMLDIPVSDIRKILYEKEALTSVLNTHLLKIKEEENRLRQNYFLCEELIKMDMSVTDLSEEMLDKMVSGKEEYIYQLERIKRQDRIQKIFDISKLIVCIVGGVIAVWSYVKI
;
A
#
# COMPACT_ATOMS: atom_id res chain seq x y z
N MET A 1 -28.36 1.23 -18.32
CA MET A 1 -27.30 1.81 -19.18
C MET A 1 -26.55 0.72 -19.92
N LYS A 2 -25.92 1.04 -21.05
CA LYS A 2 -25.04 0.11 -21.79
C LYS A 2 -23.60 0.17 -21.25
N ILE A 3 -22.83 -0.89 -21.47
CA ILE A 3 -21.44 -1.00 -20.96
C ILE A 3 -20.54 0.20 -21.37
N LYS A 4 -20.76 0.77 -22.57
CA LYS A 4 -20.00 1.95 -23.01
C LYS A 4 -20.29 3.22 -22.20
N ASP A 5 -21.52 3.34 -21.69
CA ASP A 5 -21.89 4.47 -20.84
C ASP A 5 -21.25 4.31 -19.45
N VAL A 6 -21.21 3.06 -18.96
CA VAL A 6 -20.53 2.72 -17.70
C VAL A 6 -19.03 2.98 -17.79
N GLU A 7 -18.38 2.57 -18.90
CA GLU A 7 -16.96 2.83 -19.16
C GLU A 7 -16.64 4.32 -19.13
N LYS A 8 -17.45 5.16 -19.80
CA LYS A 8 -17.28 6.61 -19.78
C LYS A 8 -17.42 7.22 -18.39
N ARG A 9 -18.35 6.72 -17.57
CA ARG A 9 -18.65 7.28 -16.25
C ARG A 9 -17.67 6.84 -15.17
N THR A 10 -17.19 5.61 -15.24
CA THR A 10 -16.29 5.04 -14.22
C THR A 10 -14.81 5.14 -14.59
N GLY A 11 -14.50 5.29 -15.88
CA GLY A 11 -13.16 5.18 -16.41
C GLY A 11 -12.59 3.74 -16.35
N ILE A 12 -13.44 2.75 -16.08
CA ILE A 12 -13.08 1.32 -16.08
C ILE A 12 -13.35 0.79 -17.49
N THR A 13 -12.38 0.14 -18.12
CA THR A 13 -12.54 -0.41 -19.46
C THR A 13 -13.66 -1.47 -19.52
N SER A 14 -14.35 -1.58 -20.64
CA SER A 14 -15.35 -2.63 -20.86
C SER A 14 -14.79 -4.04 -20.63
N TYR A 15 -13.49 -4.23 -20.85
CA TYR A 15 -12.79 -5.49 -20.56
C TYR A 15 -12.79 -5.77 -19.04
N ASN A 16 -12.37 -4.80 -18.22
CA ASN A 16 -12.34 -4.94 -16.77
C ASN A 16 -13.74 -5.06 -16.17
N ILE A 17 -14.74 -4.36 -16.71
CA ILE A 17 -16.13 -4.53 -16.28
C ILE A 17 -16.58 -5.98 -16.48
N ARG A 18 -16.32 -6.57 -17.66
CA ARG A 18 -16.64 -7.98 -17.93
C ARG A 18 -15.84 -8.95 -17.07
N PHE A 19 -14.60 -8.60 -16.74
CA PHE A 19 -13.80 -9.38 -15.81
C PHE A 19 -14.45 -9.41 -14.41
N TYR A 20 -14.91 -8.26 -13.89
CA TYR A 20 -15.61 -8.21 -12.60
C TYR A 20 -16.95 -8.97 -12.64
N GLU A 21 -17.65 -9.00 -13.77
CA GLU A 21 -18.83 -9.86 -13.96
C GLU A 21 -18.45 -11.35 -13.87
N LYS A 22 -17.39 -11.77 -14.58
CA LYS A 22 -16.89 -13.15 -14.54
C LYS A 22 -16.48 -13.58 -13.13
N GLU A 23 -15.89 -12.65 -12.39
CA GLU A 23 -15.50 -12.87 -10.99
C GLU A 23 -16.68 -12.76 -10.01
N ASN A 24 -17.91 -12.59 -10.50
CA ASN A 24 -19.11 -12.38 -9.67
C ASN A 24 -19.03 -11.22 -8.69
N LEU A 25 -18.21 -10.20 -8.98
CA LEU A 25 -18.17 -8.93 -8.25
C LEU A 25 -19.24 -7.95 -8.74
N LEU A 26 -19.78 -8.17 -9.92
CA LEU A 26 -20.83 -7.35 -10.52
C LEU A 26 -21.82 -8.29 -11.22
N ILE A 27 -23.10 -8.15 -10.93
CA ILE A 27 -24.17 -8.98 -11.53
C ILE A 27 -25.20 -8.05 -12.18
N PRO A 28 -24.93 -7.55 -13.41
CA PRO A 28 -25.85 -6.67 -14.07
C PRO A 28 -27.15 -7.40 -14.45
N LYS A 29 -28.25 -6.68 -14.43
CA LYS A 29 -29.52 -7.19 -14.93
C LYS A 29 -29.43 -7.47 -16.43
N ARG A 30 -30.24 -8.39 -16.91
CA ARG A 30 -30.40 -8.64 -18.34
C ARG A 30 -31.76 -8.15 -18.81
N ASN A 31 -31.77 -7.45 -19.92
CA ASN A 31 -33.00 -7.05 -20.53
C ASN A 31 -33.82 -8.28 -20.95
N PRO A 32 -35.07 -8.42 -20.53
CA PRO A 32 -35.86 -9.63 -20.78
C PRO A 32 -36.22 -9.83 -22.24
N VAL A 33 -36.20 -8.76 -23.08
CA VAL A 33 -36.58 -8.80 -24.47
C VAL A 33 -35.42 -9.22 -25.35
N ASN A 34 -34.22 -8.72 -25.12
CA ASN A 34 -33.07 -8.89 -26.01
C ASN A 34 -31.85 -9.53 -25.37
N GLY A 35 -31.90 -9.87 -24.08
CA GLY A 35 -30.82 -10.52 -23.33
C GLY A 35 -29.59 -9.67 -23.06
N TYR A 36 -29.56 -8.40 -23.49
CA TYR A 36 -28.41 -7.52 -23.27
C TYR A 36 -28.28 -7.11 -21.81
N ARG A 37 -27.03 -6.87 -21.39
CA ARG A 37 -26.70 -6.38 -20.04
C ARG A 37 -27.19 -4.96 -19.86
N GLU A 38 -27.84 -4.70 -18.75
CA GLU A 38 -28.30 -3.38 -18.31
C GLU A 38 -27.71 -3.06 -16.96
N TYR A 39 -26.99 -1.95 -16.90
CA TYR A 39 -26.33 -1.48 -15.70
C TYR A 39 -27.13 -0.36 -15.05
N THR A 40 -27.19 -0.38 -13.73
CA THR A 40 -27.88 0.60 -12.87
C THR A 40 -26.91 1.64 -12.30
N GLU A 41 -27.41 2.65 -11.64
CA GLU A 41 -26.56 3.59 -10.84
C GLU A 41 -25.87 2.88 -9.69
N GLU A 42 -26.50 1.88 -9.09
CA GLU A 42 -25.91 1.07 -8.03
C GLU A 42 -24.71 0.28 -8.53
N ASP A 43 -24.77 -0.25 -9.77
CA ASP A 43 -23.64 -0.93 -10.40
C ASP A 43 -22.46 0.04 -10.62
N ILE A 44 -22.73 1.31 -10.94
CA ILE A 44 -21.68 2.34 -11.07
C ILE A 44 -21.03 2.63 -9.72
N LEU A 45 -21.84 2.78 -8.66
CA LEU A 45 -21.32 2.98 -7.31
C LEU A 45 -20.46 1.80 -6.86
N LEU A 46 -20.92 0.57 -7.14
CA LEU A 46 -20.16 -0.65 -6.84
C LEU A 46 -18.84 -0.69 -7.60
N LEU A 47 -18.86 -0.42 -8.90
CA LEU A 47 -17.65 -0.36 -9.73
C LEU A 47 -16.65 0.68 -9.24
N ASN A 48 -17.10 1.85 -8.81
CA ASN A 48 -16.22 2.88 -8.24
C ASN A 48 -15.59 2.42 -6.91
N ARG A 49 -16.33 1.69 -6.05
CA ARG A 49 -15.77 1.07 -4.83
C ARG A 49 -14.72 0.02 -5.17
N ILE A 50 -15.00 -0.87 -6.14
CA ILE A 50 -14.04 -1.86 -6.62
C ILE A 50 -12.79 -1.17 -7.15
N LYS A 51 -12.94 -0.13 -7.99
CA LYS A 51 -11.84 0.65 -8.55
C LYS A 51 -10.95 1.22 -7.44
N MET A 52 -11.54 1.82 -6.41
CA MET A 52 -10.83 2.40 -5.27
C MET A 52 -9.98 1.34 -4.53
N LEU A 53 -10.57 0.17 -4.27
CA LEU A 53 -9.86 -0.93 -3.63
C LEU A 53 -8.75 -1.50 -4.52
N ARG A 54 -8.98 -1.59 -5.84
CA ARG A 54 -7.96 -2.02 -6.81
C ARG A 54 -6.80 -1.03 -6.97
N MET A 55 -7.04 0.27 -6.78
CA MET A 55 -5.96 1.28 -6.75
C MET A 55 -5.01 1.10 -5.56
N LEU A 56 -5.44 0.40 -4.52
CA LEU A 56 -4.63 -0.02 -3.39
C LEU A 56 -4.02 -1.42 -3.58
N ASP A 57 -4.10 -2.00 -4.78
CA ASP A 57 -3.66 -3.35 -5.13
C ASP A 57 -4.33 -4.48 -4.31
N ILE A 58 -5.51 -4.20 -3.70
CA ILE A 58 -6.27 -5.23 -2.99
C ILE A 58 -6.75 -6.30 -3.98
N PRO A 59 -6.45 -7.59 -3.75
CA PRO A 59 -6.86 -8.67 -4.63
C PRO A 59 -8.38 -8.76 -4.80
N VAL A 60 -8.84 -9.22 -5.96
CA VAL A 60 -10.27 -9.42 -6.26
C VAL A 60 -10.94 -10.36 -5.27
N SER A 61 -10.24 -11.41 -4.82
CA SER A 61 -10.69 -12.32 -3.78
C SER A 61 -11.01 -11.63 -2.46
N ASP A 62 -10.15 -10.68 -2.05
CA ASP A 62 -10.33 -9.95 -0.80
C ASP A 62 -11.42 -8.86 -0.93
N ILE A 63 -11.56 -8.25 -2.12
CA ILE A 63 -12.71 -7.38 -2.43
C ILE A 63 -14.03 -8.15 -2.31
N ARG A 64 -14.08 -9.39 -2.77
CA ARG A 64 -15.26 -10.26 -2.65
C ARG A 64 -15.65 -10.49 -1.20
N LYS A 65 -14.67 -10.76 -0.31
CA LYS A 65 -14.91 -10.92 1.13
C LYS A 65 -15.57 -9.70 1.75
N ILE A 66 -15.06 -8.49 1.41
CA ILE A 66 -15.63 -7.23 1.89
C ILE A 66 -17.08 -7.06 1.41
N LEU A 67 -17.34 -7.30 0.13
CA LEU A 67 -18.63 -6.99 -0.49
C LEU A 67 -19.72 -8.01 -0.16
N TYR A 68 -19.37 -9.30 -0.04
CA TYR A 68 -20.35 -10.38 0.01
C TYR A 68 -20.24 -11.28 1.25
N GLU A 69 -19.05 -11.41 1.84
CA GLU A 69 -18.82 -12.27 3.00
C GLU A 69 -18.84 -11.49 4.33
N LYS A 70 -19.16 -10.20 4.27
CA LYS A 70 -19.26 -9.30 5.43
C LYS A 70 -17.95 -9.19 6.25
N GLU A 71 -16.82 -9.46 5.64
CA GLU A 71 -15.55 -9.20 6.30
C GLU A 71 -15.35 -7.69 6.46
N ALA A 72 -14.89 -7.26 7.62
CA ALA A 72 -14.69 -5.85 7.88
C ALA A 72 -13.58 -5.28 6.98
N LEU A 73 -13.82 -4.15 6.33
CA LEU A 73 -12.84 -3.46 5.49
C LEU A 73 -11.50 -3.25 6.23
N THR A 74 -11.57 -2.88 7.51
CA THR A 74 -10.40 -2.68 8.38
C THR A 74 -9.57 -3.94 8.55
N SER A 75 -10.19 -5.12 8.66
CA SER A 75 -9.50 -6.42 8.75
C SER A 75 -8.69 -6.70 7.49
N VAL A 76 -9.34 -6.55 6.32
CA VAL A 76 -8.69 -6.76 5.02
C VAL A 76 -7.55 -5.76 4.80
N LEU A 77 -7.77 -4.48 5.14
CA LEU A 77 -6.72 -3.45 5.02
C LEU A 77 -5.54 -3.72 5.94
N ASN A 78 -5.75 -4.15 7.17
CA ASN A 78 -4.66 -4.51 8.09
C ASN A 78 -3.85 -5.69 7.55
N THR A 79 -4.51 -6.73 7.05
CA THR A 79 -3.83 -7.87 6.43
C THR A 79 -3.04 -7.44 5.19
N HIS A 80 -3.60 -6.53 4.38
CA HIS A 80 -2.93 -6.01 3.19
C HIS A 80 -1.71 -5.15 3.55
N LEU A 81 -1.80 -4.32 4.60
CA LEU A 81 -0.66 -3.55 5.12
C LEU A 81 0.50 -4.44 5.58
N LEU A 82 0.20 -5.60 6.21
CA LEU A 82 1.25 -6.56 6.59
C LEU A 82 1.96 -7.10 5.35
N LYS A 83 1.21 -7.48 4.30
CA LYS A 83 1.79 -7.96 3.03
C LYS A 83 2.66 -6.89 2.36
N ILE A 84 2.21 -5.63 2.33
CA ILE A 84 3.00 -4.50 1.79
C ILE A 84 4.31 -4.34 2.58
N LYS A 85 4.25 -4.43 3.90
CA LYS A 85 5.43 -4.30 4.75
C LYS A 85 6.44 -5.45 4.55
N GLU A 86 5.95 -6.67 4.37
CA GLU A 86 6.80 -7.82 4.02
C GLU A 86 7.46 -7.62 2.66
N GLU A 87 6.71 -7.15 1.67
CA GLU A 87 7.25 -6.86 0.33
C GLU A 87 8.25 -5.69 0.35
N GLU A 88 7.99 -4.62 1.10
CA GLU A 88 8.95 -3.53 1.31
C GLU A 88 10.27 -4.07 1.90
N ASN A 89 10.20 -4.94 2.89
CA ASN A 89 11.38 -5.55 3.49
C ASN A 89 12.13 -6.42 2.47
N ARG A 90 11.42 -7.22 1.67
CA ARG A 90 12.00 -8.05 0.61
C ARG A 90 12.70 -7.20 -0.44
N LEU A 91 12.05 -6.14 -0.93
CA LEU A 91 12.63 -5.23 -1.92
C LEU A 91 13.88 -4.53 -1.37
N ARG A 92 13.85 -4.10 -0.12
CA ARG A 92 15.01 -3.49 0.54
C ARG A 92 16.18 -4.45 0.63
N GLN A 93 15.90 -5.71 0.93
CA GLN A 93 16.93 -6.74 0.95
C GLN A 93 17.55 -6.98 -0.43
N ASN A 94 16.71 -7.05 -1.45
CA ASN A 94 17.20 -7.22 -2.83
C ASN A 94 18.03 -6.02 -3.29
N TYR A 95 17.57 -4.80 -2.96
CA TYR A 95 18.32 -3.58 -3.25
C TYR A 95 19.71 -3.60 -2.62
N PHE A 96 19.82 -3.96 -1.34
CA PHE A 96 21.10 -4.10 -0.66
C PHE A 96 22.02 -5.11 -1.33
N LEU A 97 21.50 -6.30 -1.69
CA LEU A 97 22.30 -7.32 -2.37
C LEU A 97 22.82 -6.84 -3.73
N CYS A 98 21.99 -6.11 -4.47
CA CYS A 98 22.41 -5.51 -5.73
C CYS A 98 23.53 -4.46 -5.53
N GLU A 99 23.39 -3.59 -4.52
CA GLU A 99 24.44 -2.61 -4.20
C GLU A 99 25.78 -3.28 -3.84
N GLU A 100 25.76 -4.34 -3.06
CA GLU A 100 26.96 -5.07 -2.68
C GLU A 100 27.62 -5.75 -3.90
N LEU A 101 26.83 -6.38 -4.77
CA LEU A 101 27.34 -6.97 -6.01
C LEU A 101 27.96 -5.92 -6.94
N ILE A 102 27.36 -4.74 -7.05
CA ILE A 102 27.93 -3.64 -7.85
C ILE A 102 29.26 -3.16 -7.27
N LYS A 103 29.38 -3.02 -5.95
CA LYS A 103 30.64 -2.61 -5.28
C LYS A 103 31.76 -3.62 -5.48
N MET A 104 31.44 -4.90 -5.60
CA MET A 104 32.42 -5.97 -5.80
C MET A 104 32.89 -6.07 -7.24
N ASP A 105 32.27 -5.34 -8.19
CA ASP A 105 32.60 -5.33 -9.63
C ASP A 105 32.77 -6.75 -10.21
N MET A 106 31.85 -7.64 -9.86
CA MET A 106 31.93 -9.07 -10.12
C MET A 106 31.30 -9.46 -11.45
N SER A 107 31.88 -10.45 -12.09
CA SER A 107 31.32 -11.13 -13.25
C SER A 107 30.28 -12.21 -12.78
N VAL A 108 29.36 -12.58 -13.66
CA VAL A 108 28.39 -13.68 -13.39
C VAL A 108 29.11 -15.01 -13.08
N THR A 109 30.32 -15.22 -13.64
CA THR A 109 31.13 -16.41 -13.42
C THR A 109 31.72 -16.49 -12.00
N ASP A 110 31.76 -15.37 -11.28
CA ASP A 110 32.32 -15.27 -9.92
C ASP A 110 31.29 -15.53 -8.85
N LEU A 111 29.99 -15.64 -9.23
CA LEU A 111 28.90 -15.93 -8.30
C LEU A 111 28.93 -17.40 -7.87
N SER A 112 29.30 -17.64 -6.62
CA SER A 112 29.33 -18.99 -6.00
C SER A 112 28.26 -19.14 -4.93
N GLU A 113 27.90 -20.39 -4.62
CA GLU A 113 26.95 -20.72 -3.56
C GLU A 113 27.45 -20.23 -2.19
N GLU A 114 28.75 -20.40 -1.91
CA GLU A 114 29.40 -19.93 -0.68
C GLU A 114 29.29 -18.41 -0.51
N MET A 115 29.35 -17.69 -1.61
CA MET A 115 29.21 -16.24 -1.62
C MET A 115 27.76 -15.81 -1.35
N LEU A 116 26.78 -16.50 -1.93
CA LEU A 116 25.36 -16.27 -1.62
C LEU A 116 25.10 -16.46 -0.13
N ASP A 117 25.63 -17.50 0.49
CA ASP A 117 25.49 -17.75 1.92
C ASP A 117 26.10 -16.64 2.79
N LYS A 118 27.29 -16.15 2.41
CA LYS A 118 27.92 -15.00 3.08
C LYS A 118 27.11 -13.71 2.95
N MET A 119 26.54 -13.46 1.77
CA MET A 119 25.69 -12.30 1.53
C MET A 119 24.36 -12.39 2.30
N VAL A 120 23.76 -13.58 2.39
CA VAL A 120 22.54 -13.82 3.16
C VAL A 120 22.77 -13.66 4.66
N SER A 121 23.88 -14.18 5.19
CA SER A 121 24.22 -14.01 6.63
C SER A 121 24.60 -12.57 6.98
N GLY A 122 25.30 -11.86 6.13
CA GLY A 122 25.60 -10.43 6.30
C GLY A 122 24.38 -9.51 6.21
N LYS A 123 23.34 -9.96 5.52
CA LYS A 123 22.09 -9.28 5.31
C LYS A 123 21.29 -9.04 6.60
N GLU A 124 21.22 -10.03 7.48
CA GLU A 124 20.50 -9.91 8.76
C GLU A 124 21.14 -8.84 9.67
N GLU A 125 22.48 -8.83 9.74
CA GLU A 125 23.22 -7.81 10.49
C GLU A 125 23.01 -6.41 9.90
N TYR A 126 23.04 -6.26 8.57
CA TYR A 126 22.82 -4.97 7.91
C TYR A 126 21.40 -4.44 8.15
N ILE A 127 20.39 -5.30 8.06
CA ILE A 127 19.00 -4.92 8.34
C ILE A 127 18.85 -4.49 9.81
N TYR A 128 19.46 -5.22 10.72
CA TYR A 128 19.47 -4.89 12.15
C TYR A 128 20.10 -3.51 12.38
N GLN A 129 21.23 -3.20 11.73
CA GLN A 129 21.90 -1.91 11.84
C GLN A 129 21.04 -0.78 11.25
N LEU A 130 20.40 -0.98 10.09
CA LEU A 130 19.48 0.01 9.50
C LEU A 130 18.26 0.29 10.39
N GLU A 131 17.68 -0.73 10.97
CA GLU A 131 16.56 -0.55 11.91
C GLU A 131 16.98 0.20 13.17
N ARG A 132 18.19 -0.06 13.67
CA ARG A 132 18.78 0.65 14.81
C ARG A 132 18.97 2.13 14.49
N ILE A 133 19.53 2.47 13.33
CA ILE A 133 19.72 3.85 12.88
C ILE A 133 18.37 4.55 12.74
N LYS A 134 17.39 3.95 12.07
CA LYS A 134 16.04 4.51 11.93
C LYS A 134 15.35 4.73 13.27
N ARG A 135 15.57 3.85 14.23
CA ARG A 135 15.04 4.01 15.59
C ARG A 135 15.68 5.22 16.28
N GLN A 136 16.99 5.39 16.14
CA GLN A 136 17.72 6.55 16.70
C GLN A 136 17.26 7.86 16.06
N ASP A 137 17.13 7.92 14.72
CA ASP A 137 16.64 9.09 14.01
C ASP A 137 15.20 9.47 14.41
N ARG A 138 14.35 8.47 14.65
CA ARG A 138 12.98 8.68 15.13
C ARG A 138 12.95 9.26 16.54
N ILE A 139 13.78 8.71 17.43
CA ILE A 139 13.93 9.21 18.81
C ILE A 139 14.47 10.63 18.79
N GLN A 140 15.47 10.93 17.97
CA GLN A 140 16.04 12.26 17.83
C GLN A 140 15.00 13.28 17.34
N LYS A 141 14.21 12.92 16.32
CA LYS A 141 13.11 13.77 15.83
C LYS A 141 12.06 14.06 16.91
N ILE A 142 11.69 13.05 17.72
CA ILE A 142 10.77 13.23 18.84
C ILE A 142 11.37 14.20 19.87
N PHE A 143 12.65 14.07 20.15
CA PHE A 143 13.37 14.94 21.11
C PHE A 143 13.45 16.40 20.61
N ASP A 144 13.69 16.58 19.31
CA ASP A 144 13.76 17.91 18.69
C ASP A 144 12.38 18.59 18.68
N ILE A 145 11.32 17.84 18.39
CA ILE A 145 9.93 18.32 18.48
C ILE A 145 9.59 18.69 19.93
N SER A 146 9.97 17.86 20.91
CA SER A 146 9.73 18.17 22.32
C SER A 146 10.44 19.42 22.79
N LYS A 147 11.70 19.64 22.36
CA LYS A 147 12.43 20.89 22.62
C LYS A 147 11.73 22.10 22.01
N LEU A 148 11.25 21.97 20.77
CA LEU A 148 10.50 23.03 20.09
C LEU A 148 9.23 23.41 20.85
N ILE A 149 8.48 22.42 21.34
CA ILE A 149 7.28 22.63 22.15
C ILE A 149 7.61 23.34 23.45
N VAL A 150 8.68 22.94 24.16
CA VAL A 150 9.12 23.57 25.41
C VAL A 150 9.52 25.03 25.15
N CYS A 151 10.23 25.32 24.07
CA CYS A 151 10.60 26.69 23.69
C CYS A 151 9.35 27.55 23.38
N ILE A 152 8.37 27.02 22.68
CA ILE A 152 7.12 27.73 22.35
C ILE A 152 6.32 28.02 23.63
N VAL A 153 6.13 27.03 24.49
CA VAL A 153 5.39 27.17 25.75
C VAL A 153 6.13 28.13 26.69
N GLY A 154 7.45 28.02 26.81
CA GLY A 154 8.27 28.94 27.61
C GLY A 154 8.22 30.38 27.07
N GLY A 155 8.26 30.57 25.76
CA GLY A 155 8.09 31.87 25.11
C GLY A 155 6.71 32.49 25.37
N VAL A 156 5.66 31.71 25.32
CA VAL A 156 4.28 32.19 25.60
C VAL A 156 4.14 32.59 27.07
N ILE A 157 4.71 31.86 28.01
CA ILE A 157 4.70 32.19 29.43
C ILE A 157 5.46 33.50 29.69
N ALA A 158 6.63 33.69 29.05
CA ALA A 158 7.42 34.92 29.16
C ALA A 158 6.66 36.14 28.64
N VAL A 159 5.98 36.01 27.49
CA VAL A 159 5.15 37.10 26.95
C VAL A 159 3.96 37.43 27.86
N TRP A 160 3.33 36.41 28.46
CA TRP A 160 2.19 36.60 29.38
C TRP A 160 2.61 37.32 30.70
N SER A 161 3.85 37.06 31.17
CA SER A 161 4.36 37.76 32.34
C SER A 161 4.70 39.22 32.06
N TYR A 162 5.02 39.60 30.83
CA TYR A 162 5.27 40.97 30.41
C TYR A 162 3.99 41.80 30.15
N VAL A 163 2.89 41.15 29.78
CA VAL A 163 1.61 41.81 29.50
C VAL A 163 0.80 42.12 30.76
N LYS A 164 1.20 41.60 31.92
CA LYS A 164 0.52 41.79 33.23
C LYS A 164 1.13 42.88 34.10
N ILE A 165 2.05 43.68 33.58
CA ILE A 165 2.54 44.95 34.19
C ILE A 165 1.95 46.11 33.40
#